data_22333859e6449ac16b47e3ccb09e7631
#
_entry.id   22333859e6449ac16b47e3ccb09e7631
#
_cell.length_a   1.000
_cell.length_b   1.000
_cell.length_c   1.000
_cell.angle_alpha   90.00
_cell.angle_beta   90.00
_cell.angle_gamma   90.00
#
_symmetry.space_group_name_H-M   'P 1'
#
loop_
_entity.id
_entity.type
_entity.pdbx_description
1 polymer ?
#
loop_
_entity_poly.entity_id
_entity_poly.type
_entity_poly.pdbx_seq_one_letter_code
_entity_poly.pdbx_strand_id
1 'polypeptide(L)'
;EQPNQSYRVMTLDRRARTATATTATADEHPDNTIQLHCHADKRVYNHHEIETYTAQLETRFPNMKLTGTAHGLLGFVRFTQGYYCHFVTQIGKAPVGAIGGHPVHVVKETKLVSITFRPKMSTVEQRMKTAYEACELGGNDCFFSYTYDLTHTLQQNVKARHRARTVGTTAVTSNDRFIWNAHAMQELIMCVGVPSCWILPLVHGFFEQKHVKTTTGRNLALTLIARRSRYFAGTRYNRRGADVLGNVANEVETEQLLCDIDVGGMSTSLVQVRGSIPLHWCHFNLRSPKPGFKLYKQDEMFVAARRHFQNLEDRYGPGVSSINLIRQHEDVPKELILLEEYGKCIPYLNTQKQQAQKQQEGERKQHQQPQQHHSQPIKYKAYDFNMNAKDPDVDVLKVVTGLMSELSEGMAFFSSHRQRGSSHKWSVVCQTGVVRTNCVDCLDRTNVTQFCLGKLTLPRQLEALGIEVHPSSANELWPHLMQMWARHGNEMGMQYAGSGAMHSLALDVGSGTNGTSGTSGTSGTSGT
;
A
#
# COMPACT_ATOMS: atom_id res chain seq x y z
N GLU A 1 11.65 -33.90 3.61
CA GLU A 1 12.99 -33.31 3.73
C GLU A 1 13.02 -32.00 3.01
N GLN A 2 13.03 -30.87 3.76
CA GLN A 2 13.31 -29.54 3.20
C GLN A 2 14.79 -29.23 3.48
N PRO A 3 15.68 -29.36 2.50
CA PRO A 3 17.06 -28.98 2.67
C PRO A 3 17.19 -27.46 2.71
N ASN A 4 17.83 -26.93 3.75
CA ASN A 4 18.22 -25.53 3.97
C ASN A 4 17.27 -24.62 4.76
N GLN A 5 16.45 -25.11 5.68
CA GLN A 5 15.88 -24.22 6.69
C GLN A 5 16.97 -23.82 7.71
N SER A 6 17.18 -22.51 7.85
CA SER A 6 18.05 -21.94 8.88
C SER A 6 17.20 -21.31 10.00
N TYR A 7 17.61 -21.54 11.24
CA TYR A 7 16.89 -21.07 12.43
C TYR A 7 17.74 -20.09 13.23
N ARG A 8 17.09 -19.17 13.90
CA ARG A 8 17.69 -18.28 14.90
C ARG A 8 16.88 -18.36 16.17
N VAL A 9 17.51 -18.17 17.32
CA VAL A 9 16.86 -18.27 18.62
C VAL A 9 16.71 -16.88 19.22
N MET A 10 15.52 -16.58 19.68
CA MET A 10 15.23 -15.43 20.51
C MET A 10 14.67 -15.91 21.85
N THR A 11 15.30 -15.48 22.94
CA THR A 11 14.81 -15.71 24.30
C THR A 11 14.21 -14.42 24.86
N LEU A 12 13.06 -14.55 25.50
CA LEU A 12 12.39 -13.47 26.19
C LEU A 12 12.53 -13.71 27.70
N ASP A 13 13.27 -12.85 28.38
CA ASP A 13 13.41 -12.88 29.85
C ASP A 13 12.54 -11.78 30.48
N ARG A 14 11.80 -12.17 31.51
CA ARG A 14 10.92 -11.29 32.27
C ARG A 14 11.58 -11.01 33.61
N ARG A 15 11.96 -9.77 33.86
CA ARG A 15 12.41 -9.37 35.18
C ARG A 15 11.41 -8.42 35.81
N ALA A 16 10.85 -8.83 36.96
CA ALA A 16 10.14 -7.89 37.82
C ALA A 16 11.17 -6.86 38.34
N ARG A 17 10.92 -5.57 38.21
CA ARG A 17 11.68 -4.58 38.94
C ARG A 17 11.48 -4.87 40.43
N THR A 18 12.52 -5.28 41.13
CA THR A 18 12.57 -5.20 42.59
C THR A 18 12.54 -3.72 42.94
N ALA A 19 11.44 -3.27 43.55
CA ALA A 19 11.34 -1.94 44.11
C ALA A 19 12.45 -1.80 45.17
N THR A 20 13.46 -1.01 44.89
CA THR A 20 14.37 -0.51 45.92
C THR A 20 13.55 0.43 46.79
N ALA A 21 13.27 -0.04 48.02
CA ALA A 21 12.56 0.72 49.03
C ALA A 21 13.36 1.98 49.39
N THR A 22 12.92 3.12 48.88
CA THR A 22 13.23 4.42 49.41
C THR A 22 11.96 5.25 49.35
N THR A 23 11.35 5.38 50.56
CA THR A 23 10.33 6.38 50.96
C THR A 23 9.30 6.77 49.87
N ALA A 24 8.24 5.95 49.74
CA ALA A 24 7.02 6.36 49.03
C ALA A 24 5.88 6.48 50.05
N THR A 25 5.20 7.60 50.01
CA THR A 25 3.96 7.90 50.71
C THR A 25 2.83 6.99 50.18
N ALA A 26 1.90 6.60 51.04
CA ALA A 26 1.01 5.44 50.97
C ALA A 26 -0.12 5.47 49.94
N ASP A 27 -0.04 6.22 48.84
CA ASP A 27 -1.16 6.34 47.86
C ASP A 27 -0.78 6.06 46.39
N GLU A 28 0.41 5.54 46.11
CA GLU A 28 0.75 5.11 44.75
C GLU A 28 0.70 3.58 44.63
N HIS A 29 -0.24 3.09 43.80
CA HIS A 29 -0.23 1.70 43.34
C HIS A 29 1.17 1.35 42.81
N PRO A 30 1.83 0.27 43.28
CA PRO A 30 3.14 -0.12 42.76
C PRO A 30 2.97 -0.44 41.28
N ASP A 31 3.58 0.41 40.45
CA ASP A 31 3.66 0.24 39.01
C ASP A 31 4.49 -1.03 38.76
N ASN A 32 3.81 -2.16 38.59
CA ASN A 32 4.41 -3.45 38.24
C ASN A 32 4.90 -3.40 36.79
N THR A 33 5.86 -2.53 36.51
CA THR A 33 6.54 -2.44 35.24
C THR A 33 7.38 -3.70 35.04
N ILE A 34 6.89 -4.61 34.21
CA ILE A 34 7.64 -5.76 33.75
C ILE A 34 8.63 -5.27 32.68
N GLN A 35 9.91 -5.39 32.93
CA GLN A 35 10.91 -5.19 31.89
C GLN A 35 11.06 -6.46 31.08
N LEU A 36 10.87 -6.34 29.77
CA LEU A 36 11.08 -7.41 28.82
C LEU A 36 12.48 -7.29 28.23
N HIS A 37 13.34 -8.25 28.49
CA HIS A 37 14.65 -8.35 27.88
C HIS A 37 14.62 -9.35 26.73
N CYS A 38 14.90 -8.89 25.51
CA CYS A 38 14.99 -9.72 24.33
C CYS A 38 16.47 -10.03 24.05
N HIS A 39 16.83 -11.31 24.07
CA HIS A 39 18.15 -11.76 23.66
C HIS A 39 18.04 -12.53 22.37
N ALA A 40 18.64 -12.02 21.31
CA ALA A 40 18.72 -12.72 20.03
C ALA A 40 20.10 -13.32 19.86
N ASP A 41 20.14 -14.63 19.62
CA ASP A 41 21.37 -15.30 19.24
C ASP A 41 21.77 -14.90 17.81
N LYS A 42 23.04 -14.55 17.62
CA LYS A 42 23.58 -14.18 16.30
C LYS A 42 23.84 -15.41 15.44
N ARG A 43 23.92 -16.60 16.04
CA ARG A 43 24.20 -17.85 15.36
C ARG A 43 22.98 -18.28 14.53
N VAL A 44 23.26 -18.86 13.38
CA VAL A 44 22.27 -19.51 12.52
C VAL A 44 22.43 -21.01 12.69
N TYR A 45 21.34 -21.70 12.97
CA TYR A 45 21.29 -23.12 13.25
C TYR A 45 20.61 -23.85 12.10
N ASN A 46 21.06 -25.05 11.79
CA ASN A 46 20.31 -26.01 10.97
C ASN A 46 19.23 -26.72 11.84
N HIS A 47 18.42 -27.59 11.23
CA HIS A 47 17.31 -28.25 11.93
C HIS A 47 17.80 -29.10 13.12
N HIS A 48 18.82 -29.90 12.95
CA HIS A 48 19.35 -30.76 14.00
C HIS A 48 20.07 -29.98 15.13
N GLU A 49 20.80 -28.94 14.76
CA GLU A 49 21.43 -28.04 15.74
C GLU A 49 20.41 -27.30 16.59
N ILE A 50 19.28 -26.85 16.02
CA ILE A 50 18.27 -26.12 16.77
C ILE A 50 17.52 -27.02 17.74
N GLU A 51 17.23 -28.26 17.37
CA GLU A 51 16.62 -29.25 18.27
C GLU A 51 17.55 -29.54 19.45
N THR A 52 18.82 -29.80 19.19
CA THR A 52 19.82 -30.01 20.24
C THR A 52 19.96 -28.81 21.15
N TYR A 53 19.99 -27.59 20.59
CA TYR A 53 20.16 -26.37 21.36
C TYR A 53 18.92 -26.06 22.20
N THR A 54 17.71 -26.27 21.70
CA THR A 54 16.46 -26.08 22.47
C THR A 54 16.39 -27.06 23.63
N ALA A 55 16.73 -28.32 23.44
CA ALA A 55 16.80 -29.32 24.51
C ALA A 55 17.82 -28.92 25.60
N GLN A 56 18.99 -28.41 25.21
CA GLN A 56 20.00 -27.90 26.17
C GLN A 56 19.46 -26.68 26.96
N LEU A 57 18.73 -25.75 26.30
CA LEU A 57 18.13 -24.62 26.98
C LEU A 57 17.07 -25.02 27.98
N GLU A 58 16.18 -25.96 27.62
CA GLU A 58 15.15 -26.49 28.51
C GLU A 58 15.74 -27.22 29.72
N THR A 59 16.84 -27.97 29.52
CA THR A 59 17.58 -28.62 30.61
C THR A 59 18.24 -27.61 31.55
N ARG A 60 18.87 -26.59 31.00
CA ARG A 60 19.57 -25.56 31.76
C ARG A 60 18.63 -24.58 32.49
N PHE A 61 17.44 -24.35 31.91
CA PHE A 61 16.43 -23.45 32.42
C PHE A 61 15.05 -24.14 32.50
N PRO A 62 14.77 -24.88 33.59
CA PRO A 62 13.54 -25.69 33.71
C PRO A 62 12.22 -24.91 33.54
N ASN A 63 12.25 -23.60 33.74
CA ASN A 63 11.08 -22.72 33.57
C ASN A 63 10.97 -22.15 32.13
N MET A 64 11.91 -22.44 31.27
CA MET A 64 11.88 -22.03 29.87
C MET A 64 11.09 -23.06 29.06
N LYS A 65 10.20 -22.56 28.21
CA LYS A 65 9.43 -23.41 27.29
C LYS A 65 9.54 -22.87 25.87
N LEU A 66 9.75 -23.75 24.93
CA LEU A 66 9.61 -23.42 23.52
C LEU A 66 8.15 -23.05 23.24
N THR A 67 7.90 -21.81 22.82
CA THR A 67 6.56 -21.32 22.56
C THR A 67 6.09 -21.62 21.13
N GLY A 68 7.04 -21.81 20.22
CA GLY A 68 6.80 -22.14 18.82
C GLY A 68 7.90 -21.60 17.89
N THR A 69 7.73 -21.89 16.62
CA THR A 69 8.55 -21.33 15.54
C THR A 69 7.77 -20.22 14.84
N ALA A 70 8.49 -19.22 14.36
CA ALA A 70 7.89 -18.10 13.65
C ALA A 70 8.78 -17.65 12.49
N HIS A 71 8.16 -17.11 11.47
CA HIS A 71 8.83 -16.50 10.31
C HIS A 71 9.32 -15.08 10.58
N GLY A 72 8.83 -14.43 11.65
CA GLY A 72 9.25 -13.12 12.10
C GLY A 72 8.27 -12.47 13.08
N LEU A 73 8.71 -11.34 13.64
CA LEU A 73 7.94 -10.56 14.61
C LEU A 73 7.15 -9.45 13.89
N LEU A 74 5.88 -9.32 14.26
CA LEU A 74 5.05 -8.19 13.82
C LEU A 74 5.04 -7.06 14.84
N GLY A 75 5.30 -7.35 16.12
CA GLY A 75 5.38 -6.37 17.17
C GLY A 75 4.81 -6.84 18.50
N PHE A 76 4.62 -5.88 19.39
CA PHE A 76 3.95 -6.08 20.68
C PHE A 76 2.62 -5.33 20.70
N VAL A 77 1.63 -5.94 21.32
CA VAL A 77 0.31 -5.35 21.52
C VAL A 77 -0.03 -5.38 22.99
N ARG A 78 -0.48 -4.25 23.54
CA ARG A 78 -0.97 -4.15 24.90
C ARG A 78 -2.48 -4.03 24.87
N PHE A 79 -3.15 -4.89 25.64
CA PHE A 79 -4.55 -4.72 25.99
C PHE A 79 -4.69 -4.26 27.45
N THR A 80 -5.85 -4.46 28.07
CA THR A 80 -6.10 -3.94 29.42
C THR A 80 -5.28 -4.62 30.51
N GLN A 81 -4.98 -5.91 30.37
CA GLN A 81 -4.34 -6.70 31.40
C GLN A 81 -2.93 -7.18 31.10
N GLY A 82 -2.51 -7.11 29.84
CA GLY A 82 -1.20 -7.65 29.50
C GLY A 82 -0.68 -7.31 28.13
N TYR A 83 0.57 -7.70 27.92
CA TYR A 83 1.27 -7.61 26.65
C TYR A 83 1.25 -8.93 25.91
N TYR A 84 1.16 -8.86 24.62
CA TYR A 84 1.20 -9.98 23.70
C TYR A 84 2.26 -9.73 22.64
N CYS A 85 3.03 -10.76 22.35
CA CYS A 85 3.92 -10.79 21.22
C CYS A 85 3.19 -11.35 20.01
N HIS A 86 3.26 -10.66 18.87
CA HIS A 86 2.59 -11.03 17.64
C HIS A 86 3.62 -11.55 16.63
N PHE A 87 3.40 -12.76 16.12
CA PHE A 87 4.30 -13.48 15.22
C PHE A 87 3.60 -13.89 13.93
N VAL A 88 4.38 -13.99 12.86
CA VAL A 88 3.98 -14.73 11.65
C VAL A 88 4.31 -16.21 11.86
N THR A 89 3.29 -17.05 11.91
CA THR A 89 3.44 -18.50 12.10
C THR A 89 3.43 -19.29 10.80
N GLN A 90 2.75 -18.76 9.76
CA GLN A 90 2.74 -19.39 8.45
C GLN A 90 2.88 -18.36 7.33
N ILE A 91 3.64 -18.70 6.32
CA ILE A 91 3.78 -17.95 5.07
C ILE A 91 3.37 -18.83 3.87
N GLY A 92 3.22 -18.23 2.71
CA GLY A 92 3.00 -18.98 1.48
C GLY A 92 4.11 -20.02 1.25
N LYS A 93 3.75 -21.21 0.74
CA LYS A 93 4.71 -22.30 0.46
C LYS A 93 5.87 -21.89 -0.45
N ALA A 94 5.63 -20.93 -1.33
CA ALA A 94 6.63 -20.29 -2.18
C ALA A 94 6.44 -18.78 -2.15
N PRO A 95 7.47 -18.00 -2.50
CA PRO A 95 7.32 -16.57 -2.73
C PRO A 95 6.25 -16.30 -3.80
N VAL A 96 5.46 -15.25 -3.61
CA VAL A 96 4.43 -14.83 -4.59
C VAL A 96 5.04 -14.09 -5.79
N GLY A 97 6.32 -13.77 -5.71
CA GLY A 97 7.12 -13.14 -6.75
C GLY A 97 8.43 -12.61 -6.18
N ALA A 98 9.15 -11.82 -6.98
CA ALA A 98 10.39 -11.18 -6.57
C ALA A 98 10.56 -9.80 -7.22
N ILE A 99 11.09 -8.83 -6.49
CA ILE A 99 11.43 -7.52 -7.01
C ILE A 99 12.96 -7.36 -7.01
N GLY A 100 13.56 -7.27 -8.19
CA GLY A 100 15.01 -7.15 -8.31
C GLY A 100 15.78 -8.32 -7.68
N GLY A 101 15.23 -9.54 -7.74
CA GLY A 101 15.79 -10.74 -7.14
C GLY A 101 15.48 -10.94 -5.64
N HIS A 102 14.76 -10.02 -5.01
CA HIS A 102 14.33 -10.11 -3.61
C HIS A 102 12.96 -10.78 -3.51
N PRO A 103 12.85 -11.96 -2.86
CA PRO A 103 11.58 -12.68 -2.74
C PRO A 103 10.55 -11.88 -1.95
N VAL A 104 9.29 -11.96 -2.39
CA VAL A 104 8.12 -11.41 -1.70
C VAL A 104 7.28 -12.55 -1.16
N HIS A 105 6.95 -12.50 0.11
CA HIS A 105 6.18 -13.52 0.81
C HIS A 105 4.81 -12.98 1.21
N VAL A 106 3.82 -13.86 1.21
CA VAL A 106 2.48 -13.57 1.72
C VAL A 106 2.33 -14.20 3.11
N VAL A 107 1.76 -13.45 4.04
CA VAL A 107 1.41 -13.92 5.38
C VAL A 107 0.14 -14.77 5.27
N LYS A 108 0.17 -15.98 5.83
CA LYS A 108 -0.98 -16.89 5.89
C LYS A 108 -1.62 -16.90 7.25
N GLU A 109 -0.81 -17.06 8.28
CA GLU A 109 -1.28 -17.10 9.65
C GLU A 109 -0.39 -16.32 10.58
N THR A 110 -1.01 -15.72 11.59
CA THR A 110 -0.33 -15.03 12.68
C THR A 110 -0.81 -15.54 14.03
N LYS A 111 -0.04 -15.33 15.08
CA LYS A 111 -0.39 -15.76 16.44
C LYS A 111 0.00 -14.72 17.46
N LEU A 112 -0.92 -14.46 18.39
CA LEU A 112 -0.66 -13.69 19.60
C LEU A 112 -0.27 -14.61 20.74
N VAL A 113 0.91 -14.38 21.32
CA VAL A 113 1.39 -15.10 22.49
C VAL A 113 1.46 -14.14 23.67
N SER A 114 0.76 -14.47 24.76
CA SER A 114 0.80 -13.65 25.98
C SER A 114 2.19 -13.68 26.60
N ILE A 115 2.71 -12.50 26.89
CA ILE A 115 3.99 -12.33 27.59
C ILE A 115 3.75 -12.14 29.10
N THR A 116 2.58 -11.65 29.49
CA THR A 116 2.21 -11.44 30.87
C THR A 116 1.59 -12.70 31.46
N PHE A 117 2.14 -13.16 32.58
CA PHE A 117 1.54 -14.27 33.30
C PHE A 117 0.39 -13.75 34.18
N ARG A 118 -0.84 -14.05 33.80
CA ARG A 118 -2.00 -13.92 34.68
C ARG A 118 -2.85 -15.19 34.62
N PRO A 119 -3.20 -15.76 35.74
CA PRO A 119 -3.89 -17.06 35.78
C PRO A 119 -5.31 -17.00 35.21
N LYS A 120 -5.92 -15.82 35.13
CA LYS A 120 -7.29 -15.67 34.60
C LYS A 120 -7.42 -14.42 33.74
N MET A 121 -7.81 -14.62 32.50
CA MET A 121 -8.10 -13.54 31.56
C MET A 121 -9.50 -12.97 31.81
N SER A 122 -9.63 -11.63 31.87
CA SER A 122 -10.96 -11.00 32.00
C SER A 122 -11.73 -11.10 30.68
N THR A 123 -13.04 -10.98 30.74
CA THR A 123 -13.91 -10.94 29.54
C THR A 123 -13.60 -9.78 28.64
N VAL A 124 -13.16 -8.65 29.20
CA VAL A 124 -12.75 -7.47 28.43
C VAL A 124 -11.47 -7.76 27.66
N GLU A 125 -10.45 -8.31 28.31
CA GLU A 125 -9.19 -8.71 27.68
C GLU A 125 -9.42 -9.70 26.54
N GLN A 126 -10.27 -10.73 26.80
CA GLN A 126 -10.62 -11.71 25.78
C GLN A 126 -11.31 -11.08 24.56
N ARG A 127 -12.25 -10.15 24.80
CA ARG A 127 -12.92 -9.42 23.71
C ARG A 127 -11.96 -8.59 22.89
N MET A 128 -11.04 -7.86 23.55
CA MET A 128 -10.03 -7.05 22.86
C MET A 128 -9.09 -7.92 22.04
N LYS A 129 -8.63 -9.04 22.59
CA LYS A 129 -7.80 -10.01 21.88
C LYS A 129 -8.52 -10.55 20.64
N THR A 130 -9.76 -11.03 20.81
CA THR A 130 -10.57 -11.55 19.69
C THR A 130 -10.83 -10.48 18.63
N ALA A 131 -11.12 -9.23 19.03
CA ALA A 131 -11.31 -8.13 18.09
C ALA A 131 -10.03 -7.79 17.31
N TYR A 132 -8.88 -7.87 17.96
CA TYR A 132 -7.59 -7.66 17.31
C TYR A 132 -7.25 -8.81 16.35
N GLU A 133 -7.45 -10.06 16.77
CA GLU A 133 -7.24 -11.24 15.93
C GLU A 133 -8.18 -11.23 14.71
N ALA A 134 -9.40 -10.71 14.85
CA ALA A 134 -10.35 -10.52 13.75
C ALA A 134 -9.94 -9.42 12.74
N CYS A 135 -8.96 -8.56 13.09
CA CYS A 135 -8.39 -7.60 12.13
C CYS A 135 -7.47 -8.25 11.09
N GLU A 136 -7.30 -9.56 11.16
CA GLU A 136 -6.59 -10.45 10.24
C GLU A 136 -5.34 -9.82 9.59
N LEU A 137 -4.20 -9.88 10.29
CA LEU A 137 -2.89 -9.55 9.68
C LEU A 137 -2.31 -10.74 8.88
N GLY A 138 -3.21 -11.58 8.34
CA GLY A 138 -2.92 -12.74 7.51
C GLY A 138 -4.00 -12.89 6.46
N GLY A 139 -4.00 -13.98 5.70
CA GLY A 139 -5.12 -14.29 4.80
C GLY A 139 -4.93 -13.91 3.34
N ASN A 140 -3.74 -13.67 2.85
CA ASN A 140 -3.35 -13.42 1.45
C ASN A 140 -3.24 -11.93 1.02
N ASP A 141 -3.51 -10.99 1.87
CA ASP A 141 -3.49 -9.56 1.56
C ASP A 141 -2.40 -8.77 2.31
N CYS A 142 -1.60 -9.46 3.13
CA CYS A 142 -0.43 -8.93 3.81
C CYS A 142 0.86 -9.52 3.25
N PHE A 143 1.79 -8.66 2.85
CA PHE A 143 3.02 -9.02 2.17
C PHE A 143 4.24 -8.43 2.87
N PHE A 144 5.38 -9.15 2.77
CA PHE A 144 6.67 -8.68 3.25
C PHE A 144 7.82 -9.29 2.44
N SER A 145 9.02 -8.73 2.62
CA SER A 145 10.26 -9.33 2.14
C SER A 145 11.34 -9.17 3.20
N TYR A 146 12.19 -10.18 3.35
CA TYR A 146 13.31 -10.13 4.29
C TYR A 146 14.45 -9.22 3.84
N THR A 147 14.54 -8.96 2.55
CA THR A 147 15.71 -8.32 1.93
C THR A 147 15.37 -7.09 1.11
N TYR A 148 14.07 -6.74 1.00
CA TYR A 148 13.58 -5.59 0.25
C TYR A 148 12.51 -4.85 1.03
N ASP A 149 12.58 -3.54 1.08
CA ASP A 149 11.54 -2.73 1.73
C ASP A 149 10.34 -2.54 0.79
N LEU A 150 9.29 -3.33 1.00
CA LEU A 150 8.05 -3.26 0.23
C LEU A 150 7.23 -2.00 0.51
N THR A 151 7.49 -1.29 1.59
CA THR A 151 6.79 -0.04 1.93
C THR A 151 7.21 1.12 1.04
N HIS A 152 8.33 0.98 0.34
CA HIS A 152 8.86 1.93 -0.63
C HIS A 152 8.61 1.49 -2.07
N THR A 153 8.46 2.47 -2.95
CA THR A 153 8.48 2.25 -4.41
C THR A 153 9.88 1.82 -4.86
N LEU A 154 9.97 1.23 -6.05
CA LEU A 154 11.27 0.89 -6.65
C LEU A 154 12.20 2.10 -6.72
N GLN A 155 11.68 3.26 -7.14
CA GLN A 155 12.44 4.50 -7.19
C GLN A 155 13.01 4.90 -5.82
N GLN A 156 12.20 4.81 -4.76
CA GLN A 156 12.63 5.14 -3.40
C GLN A 156 13.70 4.17 -2.90
N ASN A 157 13.52 2.87 -3.15
CA ASN A 157 14.51 1.85 -2.79
C ASN A 157 15.85 2.06 -3.52
N VAL A 158 15.82 2.40 -4.81
CA VAL A 158 17.05 2.71 -5.57
C VAL A 158 17.74 3.96 -5.02
N LYS A 159 16.99 5.03 -4.73
CA LYS A 159 17.53 6.24 -4.11
C LYS A 159 18.13 5.97 -2.72
N ALA A 160 17.47 5.17 -1.90
CA ALA A 160 17.93 4.81 -0.57
C ALA A 160 19.23 4.00 -0.62
N ARG A 161 19.33 3.00 -1.51
CA ARG A 161 20.57 2.24 -1.74
C ARG A 161 21.73 3.13 -2.21
N HIS A 162 21.45 4.08 -3.09
CA HIS A 162 22.47 5.03 -3.55
C HIS A 162 22.97 5.90 -2.39
N ARG A 163 22.07 6.45 -1.57
CA ARG A 163 22.44 7.25 -0.37
C ARG A 163 23.26 6.43 0.62
N ALA A 164 22.86 5.18 0.89
CA ALA A 164 23.60 4.30 1.80
C ALA A 164 25.06 4.06 1.34
N ARG A 165 25.29 3.95 0.03
CA ARG A 165 26.63 3.79 -0.54
C ARG A 165 27.46 5.08 -0.49
N THR A 166 26.83 6.25 -0.66
CA THR A 166 27.56 7.54 -0.73
C THR A 166 27.79 8.19 0.63
N VAL A 167 26.88 8.00 1.57
CA VAL A 167 26.91 8.70 2.89
C VAL A 167 27.23 7.74 4.04
N GLY A 168 27.30 6.42 3.79
CA GLY A 168 27.59 5.41 4.80
C GLY A 168 26.46 5.22 5.84
N THR A 169 25.29 5.81 5.63
CA THR A 169 24.14 5.66 6.51
C THR A 169 23.35 4.40 6.15
N THR A 170 23.30 3.45 7.06
CA THR A 170 22.57 2.17 6.88
C THR A 170 21.09 2.25 7.23
N ALA A 171 20.63 3.34 7.80
CA ALA A 171 19.23 3.50 8.22
C ALA A 171 18.35 3.91 7.05
N VAL A 172 17.87 2.95 6.28
CA VAL A 172 16.69 3.13 5.41
C VAL A 172 15.48 3.08 6.32
N THR A 173 14.85 4.22 6.57
CA THR A 173 13.59 4.27 7.33
C THR A 173 12.46 3.82 6.41
N SER A 174 11.78 2.74 6.76
CA SER A 174 10.59 2.27 6.05
C SER A 174 9.52 3.37 5.99
N ASN A 175 8.70 3.36 4.93
CA ASN A 175 7.64 4.35 4.77
C ASN A 175 6.49 4.05 5.73
N ASP A 176 6.45 4.78 6.85
CA ASP A 176 5.50 4.59 7.95
C ASP A 176 4.03 4.58 7.50
N ARG A 177 3.69 5.27 6.39
CA ARG A 177 2.35 5.27 5.80
C ARG A 177 1.87 3.88 5.39
N PHE A 178 2.77 3.03 4.90
CA PHE A 178 2.47 1.73 4.33
C PHE A 178 2.89 0.56 5.22
N ILE A 179 3.36 0.82 6.44
CA ILE A 179 3.59 -0.21 7.45
C ILE A 179 2.27 -0.51 8.14
N TRP A 180 1.58 -1.58 7.74
CA TRP A 180 0.26 -1.88 8.29
C TRP A 180 0.28 -2.23 9.79
N ASN A 181 1.32 -2.89 10.25
CA ASN A 181 1.55 -3.23 11.66
C ASN A 181 2.35 -2.19 12.46
N ALA A 182 2.43 -0.93 11.97
CA ALA A 182 3.28 0.11 12.59
C ALA A 182 2.98 0.33 14.08
N HIS A 183 1.71 0.26 14.50
CA HIS A 183 1.33 0.42 15.91
C HIS A 183 1.96 -0.65 16.80
N ALA A 184 1.92 -1.91 16.38
CA ALA A 184 2.54 -3.01 17.13
C ALA A 184 4.08 -2.93 17.09
N MET A 185 4.65 -2.38 16.01
CA MET A 185 6.10 -2.20 15.88
C MET A 185 6.66 -1.10 16.79
N GLN A 186 5.87 -0.08 17.15
CA GLN A 186 6.36 1.02 18.00
C GLN A 186 6.93 0.52 19.32
N GLU A 187 6.20 -0.34 20.02
CA GLU A 187 6.66 -0.95 21.27
C GLU A 187 7.93 -1.79 21.07
N LEU A 188 8.04 -2.45 19.92
CA LEU A 188 9.16 -3.31 19.59
C LEU A 188 10.44 -2.51 19.30
N ILE A 189 10.31 -1.38 18.59
CA ILE A 189 11.43 -0.48 18.27
C ILE A 189 12.00 0.17 19.55
N MET A 190 11.13 0.40 20.54
CA MET A 190 11.54 0.94 21.84
C MET A 190 12.21 -0.11 22.74
N CYS A 191 12.06 -1.41 22.43
CA CYS A 191 12.72 -2.49 23.16
C CYS A 191 14.20 -2.58 22.78
N VAL A 192 15.07 -2.38 23.75
CA VAL A 192 16.52 -2.55 23.57
C VAL A 192 16.86 -4.02 23.31
N GLY A 193 17.55 -4.31 22.23
CA GLY A 193 18.13 -5.63 21.94
C GLY A 193 17.39 -6.50 20.94
N VAL A 194 16.26 -6.05 20.35
CA VAL A 194 15.63 -6.77 19.23
C VAL A 194 16.35 -6.41 17.92
N PRO A 195 16.99 -7.36 17.23
CA PRO A 195 17.60 -7.07 15.95
C PRO A 195 16.54 -6.68 14.91
N SER A 196 16.81 -5.62 14.15
CA SER A 196 15.89 -5.14 13.10
C SER A 196 15.53 -6.21 12.06
N CYS A 197 16.39 -7.19 11.84
CA CYS A 197 16.13 -8.31 10.92
C CYS A 197 15.02 -9.29 11.38
N TRP A 198 14.56 -9.19 12.62
CA TRP A 198 13.44 -9.98 13.15
C TRP A 198 12.10 -9.31 12.96
N ILE A 199 12.12 -7.99 12.78
CA ILE A 199 10.94 -7.16 12.66
C ILE A 199 10.51 -7.14 11.20
N LEU A 200 9.26 -7.55 10.95
CA LEU A 200 8.69 -7.59 9.61
C LEU A 200 7.68 -6.45 9.44
N PRO A 201 8.02 -5.37 8.72
CA PRO A 201 7.04 -4.40 8.28
C PRO A 201 6.12 -5.05 7.23
N LEU A 202 4.82 -5.09 7.51
CA LEU A 202 3.82 -5.62 6.61
C LEU A 202 3.26 -4.52 5.71
N VAL A 203 3.15 -4.82 4.42
CA VAL A 203 2.34 -4.09 3.47
C VAL A 203 1.01 -4.80 3.31
N HIS A 204 -0.09 -4.08 3.52
CA HIS A 204 -1.44 -4.57 3.26
C HIS A 204 -1.93 -4.04 1.91
N GLY A 205 -2.50 -4.91 1.07
CA GLY A 205 -3.00 -4.51 -0.23
C GLY A 205 -3.02 -5.64 -1.25
N PHE A 206 -2.21 -5.53 -2.30
CA PHE A 206 -2.20 -6.50 -3.40
C PHE A 206 -0.78 -6.70 -3.94
N PHE A 207 -0.45 -7.92 -4.32
CA PHE A 207 0.76 -8.23 -5.04
C PHE A 207 0.49 -9.36 -6.04
N GLU A 208 0.81 -9.13 -7.30
CA GLU A 208 0.84 -10.17 -8.32
C GLU A 208 1.99 -9.94 -9.28
N GLN A 209 2.64 -11.02 -9.69
CA GLN A 209 3.71 -11.02 -10.69
C GLN A 209 3.45 -12.07 -11.76
N LYS A 210 3.67 -11.68 -13.02
CA LYS A 210 3.63 -12.57 -14.18
C LYS A 210 4.96 -12.54 -14.91
N HIS A 211 5.46 -13.71 -15.21
CA HIS A 211 6.63 -13.88 -16.07
C HIS A 211 6.13 -14.10 -17.51
N VAL A 212 6.59 -13.25 -18.41
CA VAL A 212 6.18 -13.28 -19.82
C VAL A 212 7.43 -13.36 -20.68
N LYS A 213 7.50 -14.37 -21.53
CA LYS A 213 8.51 -14.46 -22.58
C LYS A 213 7.98 -13.80 -23.84
N THR A 214 8.67 -12.74 -24.27
CA THR A 214 8.26 -12.01 -25.47
C THR A 214 8.65 -12.78 -26.75
N THR A 215 7.98 -12.50 -27.86
CA THR A 215 8.34 -13.04 -29.19
C THR A 215 9.78 -12.70 -29.60
N THR A 216 10.34 -11.62 -29.06
CA THR A 216 11.76 -11.25 -29.22
C THR A 216 12.71 -12.10 -28.36
N GLY A 217 12.18 -13.05 -27.57
CA GLY A 217 12.96 -13.96 -26.72
C GLY A 217 13.36 -13.42 -25.36
N ARG A 218 12.97 -12.19 -25.00
CA ARG A 218 13.26 -11.57 -23.68
C ARG A 218 12.29 -12.10 -22.61
N ASN A 219 12.82 -12.38 -21.43
CA ASN A 219 12.01 -12.77 -20.27
C ASN A 219 11.72 -11.55 -19.40
N LEU A 220 10.47 -11.20 -19.25
CA LEU A 220 10.03 -10.03 -18.51
C LEU A 220 9.22 -10.45 -17.27
N ALA A 221 9.42 -9.74 -16.17
CA ALA A 221 8.56 -9.81 -14.99
C ALA A 221 7.66 -8.56 -14.96
N LEU A 222 6.37 -8.75 -15.22
CA LEU A 222 5.34 -7.72 -15.01
C LEU A 222 4.80 -7.89 -13.60
N THR A 223 4.88 -6.85 -12.77
CA THR A 223 4.40 -6.87 -11.38
C THR A 223 3.45 -5.73 -11.12
N LEU A 224 2.37 -6.01 -10.43
CA LEU A 224 1.45 -5.01 -9.90
C LEU A 224 1.42 -5.16 -8.38
N ILE A 225 1.80 -4.09 -7.67
CA ILE A 225 1.76 -4.02 -6.21
C ILE A 225 0.90 -2.84 -5.78
N ALA A 226 0.00 -3.07 -4.83
CA ALA A 226 -0.78 -2.01 -4.19
C ALA A 226 -0.50 -1.97 -2.70
N ARG A 227 -0.29 -0.75 -2.18
CA ARG A 227 0.01 -0.46 -0.77
C ARG A 227 -1.09 0.41 -0.19
N ARG A 228 -1.88 -0.11 0.74
CA ARG A 228 -2.89 0.67 1.46
C ARG A 228 -2.24 1.52 2.55
N SER A 229 -2.64 2.78 2.61
CA SER A 229 -2.25 3.67 3.70
C SER A 229 -2.94 3.23 5.01
N ARG A 230 -2.16 3.13 6.09
CA ARG A 230 -2.71 2.92 7.44
C ARG A 230 -3.35 4.20 8.02
N TYR A 231 -3.00 5.37 7.47
CA TYR A 231 -3.54 6.64 7.91
C TYR A 231 -4.97 6.83 7.43
N PHE A 232 -5.83 7.22 8.35
CA PHE A 232 -7.27 7.39 8.13
C PHE A 232 -7.93 6.16 7.50
N ALA A 233 -7.36 4.96 7.77
CA ALA A 233 -7.86 3.68 7.28
C ALA A 233 -9.21 3.35 7.90
N GLY A 234 -10.02 2.59 7.16
CA GLY A 234 -11.32 2.10 7.60
C GLY A 234 -12.12 1.52 6.45
N THR A 235 -13.29 0.98 6.78
CA THR A 235 -14.21 0.43 5.79
C THR A 235 -15.11 1.52 5.17
N ARG A 236 -15.81 1.15 4.11
CA ARG A 236 -16.62 2.02 3.24
C ARG A 236 -17.54 2.99 3.98
N TYR A 237 -18.22 2.54 5.04
CA TYR A 237 -19.16 3.38 5.77
C TYR A 237 -18.56 4.09 6.98
N ASN A 238 -17.38 3.66 7.44
CA ASN A 238 -16.73 4.19 8.63
C ASN A 238 -15.79 5.36 8.34
N ARG A 239 -15.16 5.38 7.17
CA ARG A 239 -14.19 6.40 6.80
C ARG A 239 -14.42 6.93 5.39
N ARG A 240 -14.59 8.25 5.29
CA ARG A 240 -14.77 9.01 4.05
C ARG A 240 -14.03 10.34 4.15
N GLY A 241 -13.69 10.91 3.00
CA GLY A 241 -13.05 12.22 2.95
C GLY A 241 -11.64 12.22 3.51
N ALA A 242 -11.27 13.32 4.14
CA ALA A 242 -9.96 13.55 4.72
C ALA A 242 -10.03 13.84 6.22
N ASP A 243 -8.94 13.54 6.93
CA ASP A 243 -8.68 14.02 8.28
C ASP A 243 -8.05 15.43 8.27
N VAL A 244 -7.82 15.98 9.44
CA VAL A 244 -7.22 17.33 9.59
C VAL A 244 -5.76 17.41 9.15
N LEU A 245 -5.09 16.27 9.01
CA LEU A 245 -3.70 16.17 8.55
C LEU A 245 -3.59 15.99 7.03
N GLY A 246 -4.73 15.86 6.33
CA GLY A 246 -4.79 15.64 4.89
C GLY A 246 -4.66 14.17 4.48
N ASN A 247 -4.71 13.23 5.42
CA ASN A 247 -4.82 11.82 5.08
C ASN A 247 -6.23 11.52 4.59
N VAL A 248 -6.36 10.76 3.52
CA VAL A 248 -7.66 10.44 2.92
C VAL A 248 -8.03 8.98 3.16
N ALA A 249 -9.34 8.74 3.28
CA ALA A 249 -9.86 7.38 3.40
C ALA A 249 -9.57 6.58 2.11
N ASN A 250 -9.33 5.28 2.26
CA ASN A 250 -9.04 4.36 1.16
C ASN A 250 -7.90 4.85 0.22
N GLU A 251 -6.87 5.46 0.80
CA GLU A 251 -5.67 5.81 0.03
C GLU A 251 -4.89 4.54 -0.29
N VAL A 252 -4.64 4.34 -1.58
CA VAL A 252 -3.83 3.22 -2.09
C VAL A 252 -2.82 3.76 -3.11
N GLU A 253 -1.55 3.43 -2.90
CA GLU A 253 -0.49 3.59 -3.87
C GLU A 253 -0.40 2.30 -4.70
N THR A 254 -0.55 2.41 -6.01
CA THR A 254 -0.42 1.28 -6.93
C THR A 254 0.79 1.49 -7.84
N GLU A 255 1.67 0.51 -7.88
CA GLU A 255 2.92 0.54 -8.65
C GLU A 255 2.93 -0.60 -9.68
N GLN A 256 3.06 -0.25 -10.96
CA GLN A 256 3.25 -1.15 -12.08
C GLN A 256 4.73 -1.22 -12.42
N LEU A 257 5.34 -2.39 -12.21
CA LEU A 257 6.75 -2.65 -12.47
C LEU A 257 6.90 -3.53 -13.71
N LEU A 258 7.88 -3.21 -14.53
CA LEU A 258 8.34 -4.07 -15.61
C LEU A 258 9.85 -4.23 -15.48
N CYS A 259 10.30 -5.46 -15.27
CA CYS A 259 11.71 -5.80 -15.08
C CYS A 259 12.15 -6.78 -16.15
N ASP A 260 13.33 -6.56 -16.68
CA ASP A 260 14.00 -7.51 -17.54
C ASP A 260 14.75 -8.53 -16.68
N ILE A 261 14.39 -9.81 -16.80
CA ILE A 261 14.97 -10.88 -15.99
C ILE A 261 16.33 -11.26 -16.55
N ASP A 262 16.49 -11.21 -17.87
CA ASP A 262 17.74 -11.62 -18.56
C ASP A 262 18.86 -10.60 -18.35
N VAL A 263 18.48 -9.31 -18.20
CA VAL A 263 19.42 -8.23 -17.94
C VAL A 263 19.16 -7.64 -16.56
N GLY A 264 19.84 -8.20 -15.56
CA GLY A 264 19.69 -7.76 -14.18
C GLY A 264 19.86 -6.26 -14.00
N GLY A 265 18.92 -5.63 -13.26
CA GLY A 265 18.91 -4.21 -12.93
C GLY A 265 18.17 -3.31 -13.94
N MET A 266 17.80 -3.79 -15.13
CA MET A 266 16.94 -3.04 -16.03
C MET A 266 15.49 -3.16 -15.56
N SER A 267 14.92 -2.02 -15.18
CA SER A 267 13.56 -1.99 -14.62
C SER A 267 12.91 -0.64 -14.80
N THR A 268 11.60 -0.67 -14.91
CA THR A 268 10.75 0.53 -14.96
C THR A 268 9.65 0.43 -13.93
N SER A 269 9.15 1.57 -13.44
CA SER A 269 8.06 1.66 -12.48
C SER A 269 7.19 2.87 -12.75
N LEU A 270 5.87 2.63 -12.78
CA LEU A 270 4.85 3.66 -12.82
C LEU A 270 4.05 3.61 -11.52
N VAL A 271 4.01 4.72 -10.79
CA VAL A 271 3.23 4.87 -9.56
C VAL A 271 1.99 5.71 -9.82
N GLN A 272 0.86 5.24 -9.32
CA GLN A 272 -0.43 5.92 -9.32
C GLN A 272 -1.02 5.90 -7.92
N VAL A 273 -1.86 6.87 -7.58
CA VAL A 273 -2.51 6.94 -6.27
C VAL A 273 -4.02 7.05 -6.44
N ARG A 274 -4.78 6.38 -5.58
CA ARG A 274 -6.22 6.59 -5.43
C ARG A 274 -6.59 6.86 -3.98
N GLY A 275 -7.74 7.46 -3.79
CA GLY A 275 -8.27 7.72 -2.45
C GLY A 275 -9.54 8.56 -2.50
N SER A 276 -10.17 8.69 -1.35
CA SER A 276 -11.36 9.52 -1.17
C SER A 276 -11.08 10.98 -1.54
N ILE A 277 -12.10 11.73 -1.92
CA ILE A 277 -11.99 13.16 -2.19
C ILE A 277 -11.44 13.86 -0.94
N PRO A 278 -10.38 14.69 -1.05
CA PRO A 278 -9.66 15.24 0.10
C PRO A 278 -10.40 16.46 0.73
N LEU A 279 -11.67 16.26 1.05
CA LEU A 279 -12.55 17.21 1.75
C LEU A 279 -13.04 16.58 3.04
N HIS A 280 -13.56 17.40 3.96
CA HIS A 280 -14.19 16.93 5.20
C HIS A 280 -15.63 16.49 4.95
N TRP A 281 -15.84 15.23 4.54
CA TRP A 281 -17.16 14.69 4.26
C TRP A 281 -17.40 13.32 4.83
N CYS A 282 -18.65 12.95 5.05
CA CYS A 282 -19.05 11.65 5.54
C CYS A 282 -20.42 11.25 5.00
N HIS A 283 -20.77 9.98 5.20
CA HIS A 283 -22.15 9.53 5.04
C HIS A 283 -23.02 10.00 6.20
N PHE A 284 -24.26 10.31 5.91
CA PHE A 284 -25.30 10.48 6.92
C PHE A 284 -26.46 9.53 6.63
N ASN A 285 -27.28 9.26 7.66
CA ASN A 285 -28.39 8.32 7.59
C ASN A 285 -27.98 6.91 7.11
N LEU A 286 -27.03 6.30 7.83
CA LEU A 286 -26.49 4.97 7.52
C LEU A 286 -27.54 3.85 7.55
N ARG A 287 -28.72 4.08 8.13
CA ARG A 287 -29.85 3.12 8.11
C ARG A 287 -30.59 3.11 6.77
N SER A 288 -30.38 4.12 5.93
CA SER A 288 -30.94 4.16 4.58
C SER A 288 -30.21 3.18 3.67
N PRO A 289 -30.92 2.46 2.77
CA PRO A 289 -30.27 1.64 1.74
C PRO A 289 -29.32 2.41 0.83
N LYS A 290 -29.54 3.71 0.69
CA LYS A 290 -28.68 4.64 -0.06
C LYS A 290 -28.37 5.85 0.84
N PRO A 291 -27.36 5.76 1.73
CA PRO A 291 -26.96 6.89 2.57
C PRO A 291 -26.61 8.14 1.75
N GLY A 292 -26.95 9.31 2.28
CA GLY A 292 -26.56 10.58 1.69
C GLY A 292 -25.14 10.98 2.06
N PHE A 293 -24.65 12.06 1.45
CA PHE A 293 -23.36 12.68 1.75
C PHE A 293 -23.55 14.05 2.39
N LYS A 294 -22.67 14.40 3.32
CA LYS A 294 -22.62 15.75 3.88
C LYS A 294 -21.17 16.19 4.09
N LEU A 295 -20.93 17.47 3.89
CA LEU A 295 -19.74 18.15 4.38
C LEU A 295 -19.98 18.43 5.88
N TYR A 296 -19.13 17.90 6.75
CA TYR A 296 -19.31 18.02 8.20
C TYR A 296 -18.46 19.14 8.81
N LYS A 297 -17.55 19.71 8.05
CA LYS A 297 -16.72 20.83 8.44
C LYS A 297 -16.54 21.75 7.23
N GLN A 298 -16.86 23.01 7.41
CA GLN A 298 -16.49 24.04 6.45
C GLN A 298 -14.98 24.30 6.57
N ASP A 299 -14.27 24.14 5.48
CA ASP A 299 -12.82 24.38 5.36
C ASP A 299 -12.62 25.38 4.22
N GLU A 300 -12.96 26.65 4.48
CA GLU A 300 -12.93 27.73 3.49
C GLU A 300 -11.53 27.90 2.83
N MET A 301 -10.48 27.48 3.53
CA MET A 301 -9.11 27.53 3.04
C MET A 301 -8.60 26.18 2.51
N PHE A 302 -9.45 25.16 2.44
CA PHE A 302 -9.13 23.81 1.97
C PHE A 302 -7.84 23.23 2.60
N VAL A 303 -7.67 23.43 3.92
CA VAL A 303 -6.43 23.09 4.63
C VAL A 303 -6.13 21.59 4.52
N ALA A 304 -7.14 20.73 4.65
CA ALA A 304 -6.95 19.28 4.52
C ALA A 304 -6.51 18.90 3.10
N ALA A 305 -7.16 19.46 2.08
CA ALA A 305 -6.79 19.22 0.69
C ALA A 305 -5.38 19.75 0.37
N ARG A 306 -5.03 20.94 0.84
CA ARG A 306 -3.70 21.53 0.68
C ARG A 306 -2.63 20.62 1.26
N ARG A 307 -2.82 20.13 2.50
CA ARG A 307 -1.88 19.17 3.14
C ARG A 307 -1.79 17.86 2.36
N HIS A 308 -2.91 17.38 1.83
CA HIS A 308 -2.94 16.18 1.01
C HIS A 308 -2.10 16.33 -0.26
N PHE A 309 -2.32 17.40 -1.02
CA PHE A 309 -1.58 17.65 -2.26
C PHE A 309 -0.10 17.93 -2.00
N GLN A 310 0.24 18.67 -0.92
CA GLN A 310 1.63 18.86 -0.51
C GLN A 310 2.30 17.51 -0.22
N ASN A 311 1.65 16.62 0.52
CA ASN A 311 2.17 15.29 0.79
C ASN A 311 2.38 14.45 -0.49
N LEU A 312 1.52 14.60 -1.51
CA LEU A 312 1.72 13.95 -2.81
C LEU A 312 2.95 14.54 -3.54
N GLU A 313 3.11 15.85 -3.52
CA GLU A 313 4.28 16.51 -4.12
C GLU A 313 5.59 16.10 -3.45
N ASP A 314 5.59 16.02 -2.12
CA ASP A 314 6.77 15.61 -1.35
C ASP A 314 7.19 14.16 -1.67
N ARG A 315 6.22 13.28 -1.93
CA ARG A 315 6.46 11.86 -2.24
C ARG A 315 6.84 11.61 -3.70
N TYR A 316 6.19 12.29 -4.63
CA TYR A 316 6.25 11.94 -6.06
C TYR A 316 6.78 13.05 -6.94
N GLY A 317 6.96 14.25 -6.42
CA GLY A 317 7.39 15.43 -7.16
C GLY A 317 6.25 16.37 -7.53
N PRO A 318 6.56 17.53 -8.12
CA PRO A 318 5.62 18.66 -8.28
C PRO A 318 4.50 18.43 -9.29
N GLY A 319 4.61 17.45 -10.18
CA GLY A 319 3.65 17.18 -11.25
C GLY A 319 2.44 16.36 -10.77
N VAL A 320 1.61 16.90 -9.89
CA VAL A 320 0.41 16.22 -9.40
C VAL A 320 -0.79 16.52 -10.29
N SER A 321 -1.45 15.46 -10.78
CA SER A 321 -2.68 15.55 -11.55
C SER A 321 -3.82 14.81 -10.83
N SER A 322 -5.05 15.31 -10.93
CA SER A 322 -6.22 14.71 -10.29
C SER A 322 -7.35 14.50 -11.28
N ILE A 323 -7.88 13.28 -11.32
CA ILE A 323 -9.12 12.95 -12.03
C ILE A 323 -10.22 12.60 -11.03
N ASN A 324 -11.38 13.23 -11.20
CA ASN A 324 -12.54 13.04 -10.35
C ASN A 324 -13.63 12.28 -11.12
N LEU A 325 -14.01 11.09 -10.64
CA LEU A 325 -14.92 10.15 -11.30
C LEU A 325 -16.32 10.12 -10.66
N ILE A 326 -16.70 11.20 -9.97
CA ILE A 326 -18.05 11.30 -9.39
C ILE A 326 -19.07 11.73 -10.44
N ARG A 327 -20.34 11.44 -10.15
CA ARG A 327 -21.46 11.80 -11.04
C ARG A 327 -21.58 13.32 -11.15
N GLN A 328 -21.80 13.77 -12.38
CA GLN A 328 -22.01 15.19 -12.68
C GLN A 328 -23.50 15.53 -12.83
N HIS A 329 -24.32 14.50 -13.14
CA HIS A 329 -25.77 14.63 -13.32
C HIS A 329 -26.46 13.59 -12.45
N GLU A 330 -27.33 14.04 -11.57
CA GLU A 330 -28.15 13.19 -10.70
C GLU A 330 -29.54 13.82 -10.53
N ASP A 331 -30.58 12.96 -10.60
CA ASP A 331 -31.96 13.37 -10.31
C ASP A 331 -32.11 13.86 -8.84
N VAL A 332 -31.33 13.24 -7.95
CA VAL A 332 -31.20 13.68 -6.56
C VAL A 332 -29.74 14.01 -6.30
N PRO A 333 -29.37 15.28 -6.04
CA PRO A 333 -27.98 15.71 -5.94
C PRO A 333 -27.30 15.19 -4.67
N LYS A 334 -26.77 13.95 -4.72
CA LYS A 334 -26.04 13.33 -3.61
C LYS A 334 -24.54 13.55 -3.75
N GLU A 335 -23.99 13.23 -4.94
CA GLU A 335 -22.56 13.38 -5.21
C GLU A 335 -22.19 14.81 -5.64
N LEU A 336 -23.18 15.60 -6.14
CA LEU A 336 -22.97 16.94 -6.71
C LEU A 336 -22.32 17.91 -5.72
N ILE A 337 -22.69 17.86 -4.43
CA ILE A 337 -22.07 18.69 -3.40
C ILE A 337 -20.55 18.49 -3.30
N LEU A 338 -20.07 17.26 -3.51
CA LEU A 338 -18.65 16.95 -3.49
C LEU A 338 -17.96 17.40 -4.78
N LEU A 339 -18.66 17.33 -5.92
CA LEU A 339 -18.15 17.81 -7.20
C LEU A 339 -17.94 19.32 -7.18
N GLU A 340 -18.95 20.06 -6.73
CA GLU A 340 -18.90 21.51 -6.66
C GLU A 340 -17.82 22.01 -5.70
N GLU A 341 -17.75 21.42 -4.51
CA GLU A 341 -16.79 21.86 -3.50
C GLU A 341 -15.34 21.51 -3.91
N TYR A 342 -15.13 20.32 -4.48
CA TYR A 342 -13.81 19.95 -4.99
C TYR A 342 -13.43 20.76 -6.23
N GLY A 343 -14.40 21.13 -7.07
CA GLY A 343 -14.23 22.03 -8.20
C GLY A 343 -13.78 23.44 -7.80
N LYS A 344 -14.20 23.94 -6.64
CA LYS A 344 -13.72 25.20 -6.04
C LYS A 344 -12.32 25.05 -5.42
N CYS A 345 -12.06 23.88 -4.81
CA CYS A 345 -10.82 23.60 -4.10
C CYS A 345 -9.58 23.69 -5.02
N ILE A 346 -9.60 23.06 -6.18
CA ILE A 346 -8.41 22.98 -7.05
C ILE A 346 -7.95 24.35 -7.57
N PRO A 347 -8.84 25.22 -8.13
CA PRO A 347 -8.45 26.59 -8.54
C PRO A 347 -7.92 27.41 -7.36
N TYR A 348 -8.54 27.29 -6.18
CA TYR A 348 -8.06 27.96 -4.98
C TYR A 348 -6.62 27.55 -4.63
N LEU A 349 -6.34 26.24 -4.57
CA LEU A 349 -4.99 25.73 -4.28
C LEU A 349 -3.97 26.18 -5.34
N ASN A 350 -4.35 26.18 -6.61
CA ASN A 350 -3.47 26.66 -7.69
C ASN A 350 -3.15 28.15 -7.56
N THR A 351 -4.14 28.98 -7.18
CA THR A 351 -3.94 30.40 -6.91
C THR A 351 -2.97 30.61 -5.75
N GLN A 352 -3.14 29.87 -4.65
CA GLN A 352 -2.24 29.93 -3.49
C GLN A 352 -0.80 29.55 -3.86
N LYS A 353 -0.62 28.51 -4.68
CA LYS A 353 0.70 28.10 -5.19
C LYS A 353 1.37 29.21 -6.02
N GLN A 354 0.63 29.81 -6.94
CA GLN A 354 1.13 30.92 -7.76
C GLN A 354 1.54 32.14 -6.92
N GLN A 355 0.74 32.48 -5.90
CA GLN A 355 1.06 33.58 -4.98
C GLN A 355 2.33 33.31 -4.18
N ALA A 356 2.46 32.08 -3.63
CA ALA A 356 3.65 31.67 -2.90
C ALA A 356 4.92 31.69 -3.79
N GLN A 357 4.81 31.27 -5.04
CA GLN A 357 5.92 31.34 -5.99
C GLN A 357 6.36 32.78 -6.26
N LYS A 358 5.42 33.68 -6.52
CA LYS A 358 5.72 35.11 -6.76
C LYS A 358 6.41 35.76 -5.56
N GLN A 359 5.97 35.43 -4.33
CA GLN A 359 6.61 35.92 -3.12
C GLN A 359 8.07 35.41 -3.00
N GLN A 360 8.27 34.10 -3.20
CA GLN A 360 9.62 33.52 -3.16
C GLN A 360 10.54 34.07 -4.24
N GLU A 361 10.04 34.33 -5.45
CA GLU A 361 10.83 34.95 -6.53
C GLU A 361 11.20 36.40 -6.17
N GLY A 362 10.31 37.15 -5.53
CA GLY A 362 10.61 38.49 -5.02
C GLY A 362 11.73 38.51 -3.97
N GLU A 363 11.65 37.62 -2.98
CA GLU A 363 12.66 37.48 -1.94
C GLU A 363 14.02 37.00 -2.50
N ARG A 364 14.03 36.08 -3.48
CA ARG A 364 15.25 35.55 -4.10
C ARG A 364 16.01 36.58 -4.94
N LYS A 365 15.28 37.46 -5.65
CA LYS A 365 15.93 38.57 -6.39
C LYS A 365 16.70 39.47 -5.45
N GLN A 366 16.33 39.54 -4.17
CA GLN A 366 17.05 40.28 -3.14
C GLN A 366 18.27 39.53 -2.58
N HIS A 367 18.32 38.17 -2.64
CA HIS A 367 19.31 37.34 -1.92
C HIS A 367 20.20 36.43 -2.79
N GLN A 368 20.14 36.50 -4.12
CA GLN A 368 20.97 35.71 -5.10
C GLN A 368 21.03 34.18 -4.82
N GLN A 369 19.95 33.55 -4.39
CA GLN A 369 19.93 32.12 -4.08
C GLN A 369 19.60 31.25 -5.31
N PRO A 370 20.13 29.98 -5.39
CA PRO A 370 19.88 29.08 -6.52
C PRO A 370 18.42 28.61 -6.62
N GLN A 371 18.00 28.24 -7.84
CA GLN A 371 16.66 27.78 -8.14
C GLN A 371 16.30 26.50 -7.36
N GLN A 372 15.26 26.55 -6.54
CA GLN A 372 14.59 25.36 -6.04
C GLN A 372 13.45 24.95 -7.00
N HIS A 373 13.03 23.69 -6.94
CA HIS A 373 11.97 23.16 -7.80
C HIS A 373 10.70 24.02 -7.72
N HIS A 374 10.26 24.52 -8.87
CA HIS A 374 8.99 25.24 -8.98
C HIS A 374 7.83 24.27 -8.73
N SER A 375 6.95 24.61 -7.82
CA SER A 375 5.66 23.91 -7.65
C SER A 375 4.83 24.09 -8.92
N GLN A 376 4.33 22.99 -9.48
CA GLN A 376 3.48 23.03 -10.67
C GLN A 376 1.99 23.15 -10.27
N PRO A 377 1.14 23.74 -11.11
CA PRO A 377 -0.29 23.75 -10.88
C PRO A 377 -0.84 22.32 -10.92
N ILE A 378 -1.80 22.03 -10.06
CA ILE A 378 -2.52 20.75 -10.06
C ILE A 378 -3.39 20.71 -11.32
N LYS A 379 -3.11 19.76 -12.23
CA LYS A 379 -3.97 19.49 -13.38
C LYS A 379 -5.24 18.79 -12.89
N TYR A 380 -6.41 19.20 -13.36
CA TYR A 380 -7.70 18.65 -12.89
C TYR A 380 -8.63 18.33 -14.03
N LYS A 381 -9.25 17.15 -13.98
CA LYS A 381 -10.34 16.74 -14.86
C LYS A 381 -11.46 16.11 -14.03
N ALA A 382 -12.70 16.40 -14.38
CA ALA A 382 -13.89 15.71 -13.88
C ALA A 382 -14.52 14.92 -15.03
N TYR A 383 -14.91 13.67 -14.77
CA TYR A 383 -15.49 12.77 -15.76
C TYR A 383 -16.62 11.94 -15.16
N ASP A 384 -17.84 12.08 -15.72
CA ASP A 384 -18.99 11.28 -15.30
C ASP A 384 -18.91 9.90 -15.98
N PHE A 385 -18.27 8.97 -15.27
CA PHE A 385 -18.10 7.61 -15.76
C PHE A 385 -19.47 6.90 -15.97
N ASN A 386 -20.44 7.14 -15.08
CA ASN A 386 -21.71 6.42 -15.11
C ASN A 386 -22.62 6.87 -16.26
N MET A 387 -22.63 8.17 -16.58
CA MET A 387 -23.38 8.70 -17.70
C MET A 387 -22.83 8.16 -19.01
N ASN A 388 -21.52 8.26 -19.20
CA ASN A 388 -20.87 7.83 -20.43
C ASN A 388 -20.89 6.29 -20.61
N ALA A 389 -20.84 5.51 -19.53
CA ALA A 389 -20.93 4.03 -19.62
C ALA A 389 -22.33 3.52 -20.01
N LYS A 390 -23.36 4.36 -19.98
CA LYS A 390 -24.72 4.02 -20.43
C LYS A 390 -24.97 4.36 -21.90
N ASP A 391 -24.10 5.17 -22.47
CA ASP A 391 -24.19 5.57 -23.88
C ASP A 391 -23.48 4.53 -24.74
N PRO A 392 -24.20 3.78 -25.58
CA PRO A 392 -23.62 2.72 -26.41
C PRO A 392 -22.64 3.26 -27.47
N ASP A 393 -22.75 4.55 -27.82
CA ASP A 393 -21.91 5.19 -28.83
C ASP A 393 -20.58 5.70 -28.24
N VAL A 394 -20.43 5.66 -26.91
CA VAL A 394 -19.22 6.12 -26.22
C VAL A 394 -18.30 4.97 -25.85
N ASP A 395 -17.13 4.91 -26.48
CA ASP A 395 -16.03 4.06 -26.02
C ASP A 395 -15.37 4.69 -24.77
N VAL A 396 -15.89 4.31 -23.61
CA VAL A 396 -15.43 4.80 -22.30
C VAL A 396 -13.92 4.58 -22.11
N LEU A 397 -13.38 3.43 -22.55
CA LEU A 397 -11.95 3.13 -22.40
C LEU A 397 -11.11 4.08 -23.25
N LYS A 398 -11.54 4.39 -24.46
CA LYS A 398 -10.87 5.33 -25.34
C LYS A 398 -10.86 6.75 -24.77
N VAL A 399 -12.04 7.21 -24.27
CA VAL A 399 -12.17 8.54 -23.66
C VAL A 399 -11.29 8.66 -22.42
N VAL A 400 -11.39 7.68 -21.49
CA VAL A 400 -10.61 7.68 -20.25
C VAL A 400 -9.11 7.60 -20.55
N THR A 401 -8.70 6.80 -21.55
CA THR A 401 -7.29 6.74 -21.98
C THR A 401 -6.80 8.12 -22.51
N GLY A 402 -7.63 8.84 -23.26
CA GLY A 402 -7.33 10.21 -23.70
C GLY A 402 -7.13 11.16 -22.53
N LEU A 403 -8.05 11.15 -21.55
CA LEU A 403 -7.93 11.96 -20.33
C LEU A 403 -6.67 11.63 -19.53
N MET A 404 -6.33 10.34 -19.40
CA MET A 404 -5.13 9.92 -18.69
C MET A 404 -3.85 10.32 -19.45
N SER A 405 -3.88 10.34 -20.78
CA SER A 405 -2.78 10.86 -21.60
C SER A 405 -2.52 12.34 -21.32
N GLU A 406 -3.58 13.17 -21.33
CA GLU A 406 -3.47 14.60 -21.03
C GLU A 406 -2.96 14.85 -19.58
N LEU A 407 -3.49 14.13 -18.60
CA LEU A 407 -3.11 14.30 -17.20
C LEU A 407 -1.69 13.85 -16.91
N SER A 408 -1.18 12.87 -17.64
CA SER A 408 0.19 12.36 -17.50
C SER A 408 1.20 13.04 -18.44
N GLU A 409 0.76 14.01 -19.24
CA GLU A 409 1.63 14.74 -20.14
C GLU A 409 2.74 15.47 -19.37
N GLY A 410 3.99 15.27 -19.81
CA GLY A 410 5.18 15.80 -19.13
C GLY A 410 5.60 15.04 -17.87
N MET A 411 4.83 14.03 -17.44
CA MET A 411 5.19 13.17 -16.32
C MET A 411 6.09 12.03 -16.81
N ALA A 412 7.31 11.96 -16.27
CA ALA A 412 8.17 10.80 -16.45
C ALA A 412 7.74 9.68 -15.48
N PHE A 413 7.97 8.44 -15.86
CA PHE A 413 7.96 7.29 -14.95
C PHE A 413 9.39 6.88 -14.58
N PHE A 414 9.57 6.11 -13.53
CA PHE A 414 10.89 5.64 -13.13
C PHE A 414 11.44 4.62 -14.14
N SER A 415 12.67 4.81 -14.58
CA SER A 415 13.41 3.80 -15.35
C SER A 415 14.88 3.74 -14.96
N SER A 416 15.40 2.52 -14.89
CA SER A 416 16.81 2.21 -14.70
C SER A 416 17.27 1.32 -15.84
N HIS A 417 18.21 1.80 -16.65
CA HIS A 417 18.70 1.08 -17.83
C HIS A 417 20.19 1.33 -18.07
N ARG A 418 20.84 0.43 -18.80
CA ARG A 418 22.21 0.63 -19.25
C ARG A 418 22.28 1.68 -20.35
N GLN A 419 23.27 2.56 -20.29
CA GLN A 419 23.54 3.47 -21.40
C GLN A 419 24.07 2.69 -22.61
N ARG A 420 23.52 3.01 -23.80
CA ARG A 420 24.03 2.46 -25.06
C ARG A 420 25.53 2.75 -25.20
N GLY A 421 26.31 1.70 -25.51
CA GLY A 421 27.77 1.85 -25.74
C GLY A 421 28.65 1.82 -24.48
N SER A 422 28.09 1.60 -23.30
CA SER A 422 28.85 1.45 -22.06
C SER A 422 28.37 0.26 -21.23
N SER A 423 29.27 -0.67 -20.94
CA SER A 423 28.97 -1.83 -20.07
C SER A 423 28.80 -1.45 -18.59
N HIS A 424 29.24 -0.25 -18.19
CA HIS A 424 29.33 0.14 -16.77
C HIS A 424 28.49 1.36 -16.38
N LYS A 425 27.93 2.14 -17.35
CA LYS A 425 27.14 3.32 -17.04
C LYS A 425 25.65 3.02 -17.04
N TRP A 426 25.00 3.35 -15.92
CA TRP A 426 23.56 3.29 -15.73
C TRP A 426 22.94 4.68 -15.85
N SER A 427 21.81 4.74 -16.52
CA SER A 427 20.94 5.92 -16.55
C SER A 427 19.72 5.66 -15.69
N VAL A 428 19.36 6.64 -14.88
CA VAL A 428 18.18 6.58 -14.02
C VAL A 428 17.32 7.80 -14.30
N VAL A 429 16.10 7.56 -14.74
CA VAL A 429 15.07 8.59 -14.86
C VAL A 429 14.11 8.43 -13.69
N CYS A 430 13.77 9.53 -13.03
CA CYS A 430 12.83 9.51 -11.91
C CYS A 430 11.43 9.90 -12.37
N GLN A 431 10.41 9.31 -11.75
CA GLN A 431 9.04 9.80 -11.89
C GLN A 431 8.95 11.20 -11.25
N THR A 432 8.35 12.15 -11.94
CA THR A 432 8.35 13.58 -11.59
C THR A 432 6.98 14.10 -11.14
N GLY A 433 6.03 13.21 -10.91
CA GLY A 433 4.68 13.54 -10.49
C GLY A 433 3.84 12.28 -10.32
N VAL A 434 2.55 12.45 -10.06
CA VAL A 434 1.62 11.34 -9.88
C VAL A 434 0.22 11.70 -10.37
N VAL A 435 -0.47 10.74 -10.99
CA VAL A 435 -1.90 10.86 -11.26
C VAL A 435 -2.67 10.29 -10.08
N ARG A 436 -3.53 11.13 -9.52
CA ARG A 436 -4.42 10.79 -8.42
C ARG A 436 -5.84 10.61 -8.94
N THR A 437 -6.42 9.44 -8.71
CA THR A 437 -7.80 9.12 -9.10
C THR A 437 -8.69 9.13 -7.87
N ASN A 438 -9.79 9.88 -7.90
CA ASN A 438 -10.80 9.86 -6.85
C ASN A 438 -12.21 9.60 -7.36
N CYS A 439 -12.99 8.96 -6.51
CA CYS A 439 -14.38 8.64 -6.70
C CYS A 439 -15.05 8.60 -5.32
N VAL A 440 -16.36 8.44 -5.23
CA VAL A 440 -17.03 8.22 -3.94
C VAL A 440 -16.51 6.98 -3.25
N ASP A 441 -16.54 5.83 -3.92
CA ASP A 441 -16.11 4.55 -3.34
C ASP A 441 -14.66 4.19 -3.69
N CYS A 442 -14.08 4.78 -4.73
CA CYS A 442 -12.72 4.49 -5.20
C CYS A 442 -12.50 2.98 -5.48
N LEU A 443 -13.46 2.31 -6.10
CA LEU A 443 -13.40 0.89 -6.45
C LEU A 443 -13.36 0.71 -7.97
N ASP A 444 -14.46 0.29 -8.60
CA ASP A 444 -14.51 -0.15 -10.00
C ASP A 444 -14.10 0.94 -11.00
N ARG A 445 -14.77 2.11 -10.96
CA ARG A 445 -14.46 3.25 -11.84
C ARG A 445 -12.99 3.66 -11.76
N THR A 446 -12.49 3.73 -10.54
CA THR A 446 -11.08 4.06 -10.26
C THR A 446 -10.14 2.99 -10.81
N ASN A 447 -10.49 1.72 -10.67
CA ASN A 447 -9.67 0.62 -11.13
C ASN A 447 -9.51 0.62 -12.65
N VAL A 448 -10.61 0.81 -13.39
CA VAL A 448 -10.61 0.95 -14.85
C VAL A 448 -9.77 2.16 -15.29
N THR A 449 -9.94 3.30 -14.62
CA THR A 449 -9.18 4.52 -14.94
C THR A 449 -7.67 4.35 -14.73
N GLN A 450 -7.28 3.72 -13.64
CA GLN A 450 -5.86 3.43 -13.36
C GLN A 450 -5.29 2.39 -14.33
N PHE A 451 -6.07 1.39 -14.72
CA PHE A 451 -5.70 0.44 -15.76
C PHE A 451 -5.41 1.16 -17.09
N CYS A 452 -6.24 2.12 -17.50
CA CYS A 452 -6.02 2.89 -18.74
C CYS A 452 -4.65 3.59 -18.74
N LEU A 453 -4.22 4.20 -17.62
CA LEU A 453 -2.88 4.79 -17.53
C LEU A 453 -1.78 3.72 -17.56
N GLY A 454 -1.97 2.60 -16.86
CA GLY A 454 -1.03 1.48 -16.89
C GLY A 454 -0.86 0.91 -18.31
N LYS A 455 -1.97 0.75 -19.04
CA LYS A 455 -1.99 0.31 -20.43
C LYS A 455 -1.29 1.31 -21.36
N LEU A 456 -1.56 2.59 -21.20
CA LEU A 456 -0.94 3.68 -21.97
C LEU A 456 0.59 3.75 -21.76
N THR A 457 1.05 3.46 -20.55
CA THR A 457 2.45 3.59 -20.17
C THR A 457 3.26 2.33 -20.54
N LEU A 458 2.64 1.17 -20.65
CA LEU A 458 3.34 -0.11 -20.88
C LEU A 458 4.24 -0.11 -22.13
N PRO A 459 3.82 0.39 -23.31
CA PRO A 459 4.71 0.49 -24.47
C PRO A 459 5.95 1.33 -24.19
N ARG A 460 5.78 2.47 -23.49
CA ARG A 460 6.90 3.34 -23.11
C ARG A 460 7.84 2.68 -22.11
N GLN A 461 7.32 1.81 -21.24
CA GLN A 461 8.14 1.00 -20.33
C GLN A 461 8.97 -0.02 -21.10
N LEU A 462 8.42 -0.65 -22.14
CA LEU A 462 9.15 -1.56 -23.03
C LEU A 462 10.27 -0.82 -23.77
N GLU A 463 9.96 0.33 -24.35
CA GLU A 463 10.96 1.19 -25.03
C GLU A 463 12.11 1.57 -24.10
N ALA A 464 11.80 1.93 -22.84
CA ALA A 464 12.81 2.28 -21.84
C ALA A 464 13.71 1.07 -21.45
N LEU A 465 13.24 -0.16 -21.63
CA LEU A 465 14.03 -1.38 -21.49
C LEU A 465 14.80 -1.75 -22.78
N GLY A 466 14.69 -0.92 -23.84
CA GLY A 466 15.34 -1.19 -25.13
C GLY A 466 14.68 -2.32 -25.92
N ILE A 467 13.41 -2.60 -25.64
CA ILE A 467 12.61 -3.58 -26.35
C ILE A 467 11.83 -2.84 -27.44
N GLU A 468 12.04 -3.21 -28.69
CA GLU A 468 11.27 -2.64 -29.79
C GLU A 468 9.79 -2.95 -29.61
N VAL A 469 8.99 -1.88 -29.57
CA VAL A 469 7.54 -1.99 -29.47
C VAL A 469 6.96 -2.30 -30.84
N HIS A 470 7.01 -3.56 -31.21
CA HIS A 470 6.14 -4.04 -32.28
C HIS A 470 4.70 -4.09 -31.72
N PRO A 471 3.65 -3.80 -32.50
CA PRO A 471 2.26 -3.93 -32.02
C PRO A 471 1.98 -5.28 -31.34
N SER A 472 2.65 -6.36 -31.76
CA SER A 472 2.56 -7.69 -31.15
C SER A 472 3.14 -7.75 -29.73
N SER A 473 4.26 -7.08 -29.43
CA SER A 473 4.95 -7.22 -28.12
C SER A 473 4.17 -6.63 -26.96
N ALA A 474 3.50 -5.49 -27.19
CA ALA A 474 2.59 -4.91 -26.20
C ALA A 474 1.32 -5.76 -26.04
N ASN A 475 0.82 -6.35 -27.15
CA ASN A 475 -0.34 -7.21 -27.15
C ASN A 475 -0.14 -8.49 -26.32
N GLU A 476 1.07 -8.98 -26.18
CA GLU A 476 1.40 -10.15 -25.32
C GLU A 476 1.26 -9.84 -23.84
N LEU A 477 1.60 -8.62 -23.41
CA LEU A 477 1.55 -8.21 -22.01
C LEU A 477 0.16 -7.69 -21.59
N TRP A 478 -0.64 -7.14 -22.51
CA TRP A 478 -1.94 -6.55 -22.19
C TRP A 478 -2.93 -7.50 -21.53
N PRO A 479 -3.11 -8.75 -21.99
CA PRO A 479 -4.03 -9.70 -21.32
C PRO A 479 -3.61 -9.97 -19.87
N HIS A 480 -2.31 -10.09 -19.62
CA HIS A 480 -1.77 -10.28 -18.27
C HIS A 480 -2.01 -9.05 -17.40
N LEU A 481 -1.72 -7.86 -17.93
CA LEU A 481 -1.96 -6.60 -17.21
C LEU A 481 -3.44 -6.42 -16.89
N MET A 482 -4.34 -6.68 -17.84
CA MET A 482 -5.78 -6.60 -17.65
C MET A 482 -6.26 -7.57 -16.56
N GLN A 483 -5.79 -8.81 -16.57
CA GLN A 483 -6.12 -9.83 -15.56
C GLN A 483 -5.65 -9.42 -14.16
N MET A 484 -4.43 -8.86 -14.05
CA MET A 484 -3.87 -8.38 -12.78
C MET A 484 -4.69 -7.21 -12.24
N TRP A 485 -5.10 -6.26 -13.10
CA TRP A 485 -5.95 -5.14 -12.70
C TRP A 485 -7.37 -5.58 -12.31
N ALA A 486 -7.93 -6.61 -12.96
CA ALA A 486 -9.22 -7.18 -12.58
C ALA A 486 -9.16 -7.78 -11.16
N ARG A 487 -8.12 -8.58 -10.86
CA ARG A 487 -7.89 -9.14 -9.52
C ARG A 487 -7.59 -8.08 -8.48
N HIS A 488 -6.77 -7.08 -8.83
CA HIS A 488 -6.49 -5.94 -7.98
C HIS A 488 -7.78 -5.19 -7.60
N GLY A 489 -8.68 -4.94 -8.56
CA GLY A 489 -9.96 -4.30 -8.30
C GLY A 489 -10.84 -5.10 -7.35
N ASN A 490 -10.91 -6.41 -7.55
CA ASN A 490 -11.65 -7.32 -6.69
C ASN A 490 -11.10 -7.31 -5.26
N GLU A 491 -9.78 -7.41 -5.09
CA GLU A 491 -9.11 -7.40 -3.80
C GLU A 491 -9.34 -6.08 -3.05
N MET A 492 -9.17 -4.94 -3.73
CA MET A 492 -9.45 -3.63 -3.13
C MET A 492 -10.94 -3.48 -2.74
N GLY A 493 -11.85 -4.08 -3.50
CA GLY A 493 -13.28 -4.13 -3.17
C GLY A 493 -13.54 -4.92 -1.89
N MET A 494 -12.97 -6.11 -1.77
CA MET A 494 -13.06 -6.95 -0.58
C MET A 494 -12.54 -6.24 0.66
N GLN A 495 -11.34 -5.67 0.59
CA GLN A 495 -10.69 -5.00 1.73
C GLN A 495 -11.39 -3.73 2.20
N TYR A 496 -12.07 -3.00 1.31
CA TYR A 496 -12.71 -1.73 1.67
C TYR A 496 -14.22 -1.85 1.85
N ALA A 497 -14.91 -2.61 0.99
CA ALA A 497 -16.35 -2.73 0.97
C ALA A 497 -16.89 -4.07 1.50
N GLY A 498 -16.03 -5.07 1.70
CA GLY A 498 -16.43 -6.43 2.06
C GLY A 498 -17.11 -7.19 0.92
N SER A 499 -17.05 -6.66 -0.31
CA SER A 499 -17.60 -7.29 -1.51
C SER A 499 -16.64 -7.09 -2.67
N GLY A 500 -16.55 -8.09 -3.56
CA GLY A 500 -15.73 -7.99 -4.76
C GLY A 500 -16.20 -6.88 -5.72
N ALA A 501 -15.40 -6.61 -6.73
CA ALA A 501 -15.70 -5.64 -7.78
C ALA A 501 -16.98 -6.02 -8.53
N MET A 502 -17.90 -5.07 -8.68
CA MET A 502 -19.19 -5.29 -9.36
C MET A 502 -19.07 -5.24 -10.90
N HIS A 503 -18.01 -4.65 -11.43
CA HIS A 503 -17.78 -4.40 -12.85
C HIS A 503 -16.45 -4.99 -13.35
N SER A 504 -16.12 -6.22 -12.97
CA SER A 504 -15.04 -6.98 -13.63
C SER A 504 -15.28 -7.13 -15.14
N LEU A 505 -16.52 -7.06 -15.58
CA LEU A 505 -16.98 -7.16 -16.96
C LEU A 505 -16.61 -5.95 -17.86
N ALA A 506 -16.36 -4.77 -17.33
CA ALA A 506 -15.95 -3.63 -18.16
C ALA A 506 -14.54 -3.79 -18.77
N LEU A 507 -13.75 -4.72 -18.25
CA LEU A 507 -12.45 -5.08 -18.82
C LEU A 507 -12.54 -6.26 -19.81
N ASP A 508 -13.65 -7.00 -19.85
CA ASP A 508 -13.87 -8.14 -20.77
C ASP A 508 -14.37 -7.74 -22.16
N VAL A 509 -14.72 -6.48 -22.40
CA VAL A 509 -15.27 -6.00 -23.68
C VAL A 509 -14.24 -5.99 -24.83
N GLY A 510 -13.05 -6.58 -24.64
CA GLY A 510 -12.04 -6.70 -25.70
C GLY A 510 -11.88 -8.11 -26.31
N SER A 511 -12.53 -9.14 -25.78
CA SER A 511 -12.49 -10.50 -26.34
C SER A 511 -13.81 -10.83 -27.05
N GLY A 512 -13.87 -10.51 -28.33
CA GLY A 512 -14.98 -10.93 -29.17
C GLY A 512 -15.10 -12.46 -29.24
N THR A 513 -16.01 -13.02 -28.44
CA THR A 513 -16.60 -14.33 -28.72
C THR A 513 -18.11 -14.21 -28.52
N ASN A 514 -18.83 -14.31 -29.63
CA ASN A 514 -20.27 -14.49 -29.69
C ASN A 514 -20.67 -15.72 -28.86
N GLY A 515 -21.27 -15.51 -27.72
CA GLY A 515 -21.89 -16.53 -26.90
C GLY A 515 -23.41 -16.33 -26.94
N THR A 516 -24.10 -17.17 -27.72
CA THR A 516 -25.54 -17.27 -27.81
C THR A 516 -26.18 -17.46 -26.43
N SER A 517 -27.09 -16.57 -26.09
CA SER A 517 -27.96 -16.67 -24.91
C SER A 517 -28.97 -17.81 -25.09
N GLY A 518 -28.81 -18.86 -24.31
CA GLY A 518 -29.83 -19.87 -24.10
C GLY A 518 -30.76 -19.47 -22.95
N THR A 519 -31.94 -19.00 -23.26
CA THR A 519 -33.07 -18.90 -22.34
C THR A 519 -33.58 -20.27 -21.97
N SER A 520 -33.52 -20.67 -20.72
CA SER A 520 -34.32 -21.75 -20.17
C SER A 520 -35.19 -21.21 -19.03
N GLY A 521 -36.46 -21.01 -19.40
CA GLY A 521 -37.49 -20.82 -18.38
C GLY A 521 -37.82 -22.17 -17.72
N THR A 522 -38.00 -22.12 -16.41
CA THR A 522 -38.75 -23.18 -15.69
C THR A 522 -39.80 -22.52 -14.82
N SER A 523 -41.02 -22.85 -15.21
CA SER A 523 -42.28 -22.59 -14.52
C SER A 523 -42.34 -23.31 -13.19
N GLY A 524 -42.80 -22.59 -12.16
CA GLY A 524 -43.10 -23.15 -10.86
C GLY A 524 -44.44 -23.90 -10.85
N THR A 525 -44.57 -24.81 -9.91
CA THR A 525 -45.86 -25.25 -9.36
C THR A 525 -45.78 -25.33 -7.85
N SER A 526 -46.80 -24.76 -7.26
CA SER A 526 -47.18 -24.78 -5.87
C SER A 526 -47.46 -26.17 -5.30
N GLY A 527 -47.31 -26.36 -4.01
CA GLY A 527 -47.91 -27.48 -3.32
C GLY A 527 -47.44 -27.67 -1.88
N THR A 528 -48.31 -27.22 -0.97
CA THR A 528 -48.46 -27.52 0.49
C THR A 528 -47.31 -27.11 1.41
#